data_4ee50f968ed60284c401191548fa6c91
#
_entry.id   4ee50f968ed60284c401191548fa6c91
#
_cell.length_a   1.000
_cell.length_b   1.000
_cell.length_c   1.000
_cell.angle_alpha   90.00
_cell.angle_beta   90.00
_cell.angle_gamma   90.00
#
_symmetry.space_group_name_H-M   'P 1'
#
loop_
_entity.id
_entity.type
_entity.pdbx_description
1 polymer ?
#
loop_
_entity_poly.entity_id
_entity_poly.type
_entity_poly.pdbx_seq_one_letter_code
_entity_poly.pdbx_strand_id
1 'polypeptide(L)'
;AKVLDLGCGEGRNALFLAECGFDVTAVDISEAGIGKLRALAEQRGLAIRSEVGDMRDYAFPHQFDLVMSHGCLHLVERASWQNLIHEFKAHTNAEGYNVLVVFTDTIPPPEDLKDFCLGLFHEGELFSLYTDWQTILQKSYTLEDQHPGSSPHKHPINKLVARKVEK
;
A
#
# COMPACT_ATOMS: atom_id res chain seq x y z
N ALA A 1 -5.32 -16.23 7.89
CA ALA A 1 -5.61 -15.40 6.72
C ALA A 1 -4.30 -14.99 6.06
N LYS A 2 -4.26 -14.99 4.73
CA LYS A 2 -3.11 -14.60 3.92
C LYS A 2 -3.16 -13.13 3.59
N VAL A 3 -2.07 -12.43 3.85
CA VAL A 3 -1.96 -10.98 3.63
C VAL A 3 -0.82 -10.66 2.69
N LEU A 4 -1.05 -9.73 1.76
CA LEU A 4 -0.03 -9.08 0.94
C LEU A 4 0.12 -7.62 1.37
N ASP A 5 1.33 -7.21 1.74
CA ASP A 5 1.74 -5.81 1.93
C ASP A 5 2.68 -5.43 0.78
N LEU A 6 2.14 -4.78 -0.26
CA LEU A 6 2.88 -4.41 -1.47
C LEU A 6 3.31 -2.95 -1.39
N GLY A 7 4.62 -2.72 -1.40
CA GLY A 7 5.26 -1.46 -1.04
C GLY A 7 5.37 -1.31 0.47
N CYS A 8 5.86 -2.35 1.15
CA CYS A 8 5.86 -2.44 2.61
C CYS A 8 6.92 -1.55 3.30
N GLY A 9 7.88 -1.00 2.55
CA GLY A 9 8.99 -0.22 3.10
C GLY A 9 9.81 -1.02 4.13
N GLU A 10 9.97 -0.47 5.32
CA GLU A 10 10.65 -1.13 6.45
C GLU A 10 9.75 -2.12 7.21
N GLY A 11 8.52 -2.37 6.73
CA GLY A 11 7.65 -3.43 7.20
C GLY A 11 6.81 -3.12 8.44
N ARG A 12 6.55 -1.86 8.78
CA ARG A 12 5.77 -1.50 9.97
C ARG A 12 4.40 -2.20 10.01
N ASN A 13 3.67 -2.19 8.89
CA ASN A 13 2.37 -2.84 8.80
C ASN A 13 2.50 -4.37 8.74
N ALA A 14 3.47 -4.87 7.96
CA ALA A 14 3.74 -6.30 7.86
C ALA A 14 4.07 -6.95 9.22
N LEU A 15 4.92 -6.30 10.03
CA LEU A 15 5.25 -6.74 11.39
C LEU A 15 4.01 -6.77 12.28
N PHE A 16 3.23 -5.69 12.29
CA PHE A 16 1.99 -5.63 13.08
C PHE A 16 1.00 -6.75 12.70
N LEU A 17 0.79 -6.98 11.41
CA LEU A 17 -0.11 -8.02 10.94
C LEU A 17 0.39 -9.43 11.31
N ALA A 18 1.71 -9.67 11.23
CA ALA A 18 2.31 -10.92 11.67
C ALA A 18 2.18 -11.13 13.19
N GLU A 19 2.33 -10.07 14.01
CA GLU A 19 2.06 -10.10 15.46
C GLU A 19 0.58 -10.44 15.75
N CYS A 20 -0.34 -10.05 14.89
CA CYS A 20 -1.75 -10.42 14.97
C CYS A 20 -2.04 -11.86 14.48
N GLY A 21 -1.03 -12.62 14.07
CA GLY A 21 -1.16 -14.01 13.63
C GLY A 21 -1.53 -14.22 12.17
N PHE A 22 -1.42 -13.19 11.33
CA PHE A 22 -1.63 -13.31 9.89
C PHE A 22 -0.41 -13.93 9.18
N ASP A 23 -0.67 -14.64 8.09
CA ASP A 23 0.34 -15.17 7.18
C ASP A 23 0.72 -14.09 6.15
N VAL A 24 1.82 -13.36 6.42
CA VAL A 24 2.17 -12.13 5.72
C VAL A 24 3.23 -12.36 4.66
N THR A 25 2.96 -11.85 3.45
CA THR A 25 3.92 -11.63 2.38
C THR A 25 4.13 -10.12 2.23
N ALA A 26 5.38 -9.66 2.32
CA ALA A 26 5.77 -8.27 2.25
C ALA A 26 6.76 -8.05 1.10
N VAL A 27 6.47 -7.10 0.23
CA VAL A 27 7.28 -6.81 -0.97
C VAL A 27 7.61 -5.32 -1.02
N ASP A 28 8.87 -5.00 -1.27
CA ASP A 28 9.31 -3.63 -1.52
C ASP A 28 10.53 -3.61 -2.44
N ILE A 29 10.71 -2.56 -3.20
CA ILE A 29 11.88 -2.36 -4.07
C ILE A 29 13.15 -2.04 -3.26
N SER A 30 13.00 -1.55 -2.03
CA SER A 30 14.10 -1.15 -1.14
C SER A 30 14.73 -2.37 -0.46
N GLU A 31 15.91 -2.75 -0.94
CA GLU A 31 16.71 -3.80 -0.30
C GLU A 31 17.02 -3.47 1.17
N ALA A 32 17.32 -2.21 1.47
CA ALA A 32 17.56 -1.73 2.83
C ALA A 32 16.31 -1.84 3.70
N GLY A 33 15.13 -1.50 3.15
CA GLY A 33 13.84 -1.64 3.85
C GLY A 33 13.54 -3.09 4.19
N ILE A 34 13.66 -3.99 3.21
CA ILE A 34 13.46 -5.43 3.40
C ILE A 34 14.49 -6.01 4.38
N GLY A 35 15.75 -5.54 4.34
CA GLY A 35 16.77 -5.93 5.31
C GLY A 35 16.38 -5.58 6.75
N LYS A 36 15.86 -4.38 6.99
CA LYS A 36 15.36 -3.96 8.31
C LYS A 36 14.15 -4.78 8.75
N LEU A 37 13.19 -5.02 7.84
CA LEU A 37 12.03 -5.87 8.11
C LEU A 37 12.46 -7.26 8.58
N ARG A 38 13.39 -7.91 7.85
CA ARG A 38 13.91 -9.24 8.20
C ARG A 38 14.55 -9.28 9.58
N ALA A 39 15.41 -8.30 9.88
CA ALA A 39 16.07 -8.20 11.18
C ALA A 39 15.06 -8.03 12.33
N LEU A 40 14.05 -7.17 12.15
CA LEU A 40 13.00 -6.95 13.14
C LEU A 40 12.08 -8.17 13.30
N ALA A 41 11.73 -8.84 12.21
CA ALA A 41 10.93 -10.06 12.25
C ALA A 41 11.66 -11.18 13.02
N GLU A 42 12.95 -11.40 12.73
CA GLU A 42 13.80 -12.36 13.46
C GLU A 42 13.86 -12.03 14.96
N GLN A 43 14.15 -10.77 15.30
CA GLN A 43 14.21 -10.30 16.69
C GLN A 43 12.90 -10.55 17.46
N ARG A 44 11.75 -10.47 16.78
CA ARG A 44 10.41 -10.67 17.37
C ARG A 44 9.90 -12.11 17.25
N GLY A 45 10.65 -13.01 16.61
CA GLY A 45 10.21 -14.38 16.37
C GLY A 45 9.02 -14.49 15.41
N LEU A 46 8.90 -13.57 14.46
CA LEU A 46 7.80 -13.51 13.48
C LEU A 46 8.20 -14.16 12.16
N ALA A 47 7.29 -14.96 11.60
CA ALA A 47 7.46 -15.54 10.27
C ALA A 47 6.79 -14.63 9.23
N ILE A 48 7.59 -13.91 8.44
CA ILE A 48 7.14 -13.05 7.34
C ILE A 48 7.88 -13.48 6.06
N ARG A 49 7.14 -13.76 5.00
CA ARG A 49 7.74 -13.88 3.67
C ARG A 49 8.05 -12.49 3.15
N SER A 50 9.33 -12.16 2.99
CA SER A 50 9.76 -10.85 2.53
C SER A 50 10.59 -10.95 1.26
N GLU A 51 10.27 -10.12 0.28
CA GLU A 51 10.85 -10.13 -1.05
C GLU A 51 11.28 -8.72 -1.48
N VAL A 52 12.47 -8.61 -2.07
CA VAL A 52 12.90 -7.39 -2.76
C VAL A 52 12.36 -7.48 -4.19
N GLY A 53 11.46 -6.57 -4.56
CA GLY A 53 10.84 -6.59 -5.87
C GLY A 53 10.12 -5.29 -6.20
N ASP A 54 10.02 -5.00 -7.49
CA ASP A 54 9.23 -3.88 -8.00
C ASP A 54 7.76 -4.28 -8.02
N MET A 55 6.89 -3.45 -7.43
CA MET A 55 5.45 -3.71 -7.41
C MET A 55 4.85 -3.84 -8.81
N ARG A 56 5.42 -3.18 -9.83
CA ARG A 56 4.94 -3.21 -11.21
C ARG A 56 5.10 -4.58 -11.86
N ASP A 57 6.10 -5.36 -11.42
CA ASP A 57 6.44 -6.68 -11.96
C ASP A 57 6.00 -7.81 -11.02
N TYR A 58 5.31 -7.50 -9.92
CA TYR A 58 4.92 -8.50 -8.95
C TYR A 58 3.90 -9.49 -9.53
N ALA A 59 4.29 -10.76 -9.58
CA ALA A 59 3.40 -11.84 -9.99
C ALA A 59 2.66 -12.38 -8.78
N PHE A 60 1.34 -12.22 -8.74
CA PHE A 60 0.49 -12.69 -7.65
C PHE A 60 0.43 -14.24 -7.65
N PRO A 61 1.04 -14.93 -6.67
CA PRO A 61 1.16 -16.39 -6.73
C PRO A 61 -0.15 -17.11 -6.37
N HIS A 62 -1.06 -16.42 -5.71
CA HIS A 62 -2.36 -16.91 -5.26
C HIS A 62 -3.27 -15.74 -4.90
N GLN A 63 -4.48 -16.04 -4.43
CA GLN A 63 -5.36 -15.03 -3.84
C GLN A 63 -5.03 -14.80 -2.36
N PHE A 64 -5.34 -13.60 -1.88
CA PHE A 64 -5.13 -13.15 -0.52
C PHE A 64 -6.46 -12.79 0.16
N ASP A 65 -6.51 -12.90 1.47
CA ASP A 65 -7.66 -12.44 2.27
C ASP A 65 -7.60 -10.92 2.52
N LEU A 66 -6.38 -10.37 2.48
CA LEU A 66 -6.12 -8.94 2.57
C LEU A 66 -4.99 -8.56 1.62
N VAL A 67 -5.24 -7.59 0.76
CA VAL A 67 -4.19 -6.90 -0.01
C VAL A 67 -4.11 -5.46 0.47
N MET A 68 -2.92 -5.03 0.85
CA MET A 68 -2.70 -3.66 1.27
C MET A 68 -1.55 -3.00 0.51
N SER A 69 -1.65 -1.69 0.34
CA SER A 69 -0.61 -0.81 -0.18
C SER A 69 -0.74 0.56 0.48
N HIS A 70 0.28 0.95 1.23
CA HIS A 70 0.20 2.12 2.09
C HIS A 70 1.24 3.18 1.69
N GLY A 71 0.79 4.23 1.03
CA GLY A 71 1.64 5.39 0.74
C GLY A 71 2.69 5.16 -0.35
N CYS A 72 2.45 4.27 -1.32
CA CYS A 72 3.44 3.96 -2.36
C CYS A 72 2.88 3.92 -3.80
N LEU A 73 1.58 3.71 -4.02
CA LEU A 73 1.02 3.63 -5.38
C LEU A 73 1.25 4.90 -6.21
N HIS A 74 1.28 6.06 -5.59
CA HIS A 74 1.54 7.34 -6.27
C HIS A 74 3.01 7.51 -6.73
N LEU A 75 3.91 6.61 -6.31
CA LEU A 75 5.32 6.61 -6.73
C LEU A 75 5.54 5.94 -8.09
N VAL A 76 4.55 5.23 -8.61
CA VAL A 76 4.57 4.67 -9.95
C VAL A 76 3.63 5.43 -10.88
N GLU A 77 3.84 5.29 -12.19
CA GLU A 77 3.00 5.94 -13.20
C GLU A 77 1.53 5.52 -13.09
N ARG A 78 0.62 6.40 -13.51
CA ARG A 78 -0.83 6.15 -13.45
C ARG A 78 -1.24 4.83 -14.11
N ALA A 79 -0.73 4.52 -15.30
CA ALA A 79 -1.04 3.27 -15.98
C ALA A 79 -0.62 2.05 -15.15
N SER A 80 0.52 2.13 -14.44
CA SER A 80 1.02 1.05 -13.58
C SER A 80 0.13 0.83 -12.36
N TRP A 81 -0.23 1.89 -11.61
CA TRP A 81 -1.08 1.68 -10.45
C TRP A 81 -2.53 1.34 -10.82
N GLN A 82 -3.04 1.78 -11.98
CA GLN A 82 -4.35 1.33 -12.48
C GLN A 82 -4.37 -0.17 -12.71
N ASN A 83 -3.31 -0.72 -13.31
CA ASN A 83 -3.16 -2.17 -13.46
C ASN A 83 -3.03 -2.85 -12.10
N LEU A 84 -2.25 -2.31 -11.16
CA LEU A 84 -2.11 -2.86 -9.81
C LEU A 84 -3.45 -2.91 -9.07
N ILE A 85 -4.28 -1.89 -9.15
CA ILE A 85 -5.63 -1.91 -8.56
C ILE A 85 -6.48 -3.04 -9.17
N HIS A 86 -6.39 -3.25 -10.48
CA HIS A 86 -7.06 -4.38 -11.13
C HIS A 86 -6.57 -5.72 -10.58
N GLU A 87 -5.26 -5.90 -10.48
CA GLU A 87 -4.65 -7.11 -9.91
C GLU A 87 -5.02 -7.32 -8.43
N PHE A 88 -5.03 -6.26 -7.62
CA PHE A 88 -5.47 -6.34 -6.22
C PHE A 88 -6.90 -6.89 -6.12
N LYS A 89 -7.81 -6.34 -6.91
CA LYS A 89 -9.20 -6.78 -6.94
C LYS A 89 -9.36 -8.24 -7.44
N ALA A 90 -8.57 -8.62 -8.45
CA ALA A 90 -8.61 -9.97 -9.03
C ALA A 90 -8.06 -11.01 -8.03
N HIS A 91 -6.98 -10.66 -7.30
CA HIS A 91 -6.28 -11.57 -6.40
C HIS A 91 -6.71 -11.45 -4.92
N THR A 92 -7.84 -10.80 -4.65
CA THR A 92 -8.47 -10.82 -3.33
C THR A 92 -9.58 -11.87 -3.31
N ASN A 93 -9.57 -12.73 -2.28
CA ASN A 93 -10.61 -13.73 -2.04
C ASN A 93 -12.00 -13.08 -1.92
N ALA A 94 -13.07 -13.84 -2.16
CA ALA A 94 -14.42 -13.44 -1.76
C ALA A 94 -14.42 -13.10 -0.27
N GLU A 95 -15.14 -12.04 0.12
CA GLU A 95 -15.19 -11.52 1.49
C GLU A 95 -13.85 -10.95 2.01
N GLY A 96 -12.80 -10.96 1.18
CA GLY A 96 -11.49 -10.38 1.48
C GLY A 96 -11.47 -8.85 1.37
N TYR A 97 -10.37 -8.24 1.73
CA TYR A 97 -10.25 -6.79 1.89
C TYR A 97 -9.12 -6.20 1.03
N ASN A 98 -9.32 -4.97 0.56
CA ASN A 98 -8.24 -4.09 0.14
C ASN A 98 -8.12 -2.91 1.11
N VAL A 99 -6.89 -2.61 1.54
CA VAL A 99 -6.55 -1.46 2.40
C VAL A 99 -5.55 -0.60 1.67
N LEU A 100 -5.99 0.58 1.24
CA LEU A 100 -5.19 1.45 0.39
C LEU A 100 -5.07 2.85 0.98
N VAL A 101 -3.86 3.38 0.94
CA VAL A 101 -3.57 4.77 1.30
C VAL A 101 -2.76 5.38 0.17
N VAL A 102 -3.27 6.42 -0.46
CA VAL A 102 -2.66 7.07 -1.61
C VAL A 102 -2.57 8.57 -1.41
N PHE A 103 -1.59 9.21 -2.06
CA PHE A 103 -1.50 10.66 -2.11
C PHE A 103 -2.27 11.20 -3.31
N THR A 104 -2.93 12.34 -3.10
CA THR A 104 -3.72 13.03 -4.14
C THR A 104 -3.03 14.31 -4.61
N ASP A 105 -3.53 14.87 -5.69
CA ASP A 105 -3.00 16.06 -6.36
C ASP A 105 -3.64 17.39 -5.89
N THR A 106 -4.43 17.36 -4.82
CA THR A 106 -5.11 18.56 -4.30
C THR A 106 -4.14 19.62 -3.75
N ILE A 107 -2.97 19.18 -3.31
CA ILE A 107 -1.86 20.06 -2.96
C ILE A 107 -0.66 19.60 -3.79
N PRO A 108 0.04 20.49 -4.50
CA PRO A 108 1.24 20.12 -5.24
C PRO A 108 2.27 19.44 -4.32
N PRO A 109 2.95 18.39 -4.78
CA PRO A 109 4.02 17.78 -4.00
C PRO A 109 5.16 18.79 -3.77
N PRO A 110 5.89 18.66 -2.66
CA PRO A 110 7.10 19.45 -2.41
C PRO A 110 8.08 19.32 -3.58
N GLU A 111 8.85 20.37 -3.84
CA GLU A 111 9.76 20.44 -4.99
C GLU A 111 10.78 19.29 -5.02
N ASP A 112 11.24 18.85 -3.84
CA ASP A 112 12.17 17.72 -3.65
C ASP A 112 11.52 16.34 -3.85
N LEU A 113 10.19 16.24 -3.84
CA LEU A 113 9.45 14.99 -4.02
C LEU A 113 8.68 14.90 -5.35
N LYS A 114 8.57 15.99 -6.10
CA LYS A 114 7.75 16.01 -7.33
C LYS A 114 8.19 14.99 -8.37
N ASP A 115 9.49 14.74 -8.49
CA ASP A 115 10.04 13.79 -9.45
C ASP A 115 9.79 12.32 -9.06
N PHE A 116 9.39 12.07 -7.80
CA PHE A 116 9.02 10.74 -7.30
C PHE A 116 7.50 10.51 -7.31
N CYS A 117 6.68 11.57 -7.35
CA CYS A 117 5.23 11.48 -7.38
C CYS A 117 4.72 11.31 -8.82
N LEU A 118 4.99 10.17 -9.45
CA LEU A 118 4.72 9.94 -10.87
C LEU A 118 3.24 9.75 -11.18
N GLY A 119 2.46 9.27 -10.23
CA GLY A 119 1.06 8.91 -10.44
C GLY A 119 0.15 9.32 -9.29
N LEU A 120 0.15 10.61 -8.90
CA LEU A 120 -0.79 11.13 -7.92
C LEU A 120 -2.23 10.83 -8.35
N PHE A 121 -3.06 10.47 -7.39
CA PHE A 121 -4.49 10.26 -7.60
C PHE A 121 -5.21 11.62 -7.63
N HIS A 122 -6.28 11.72 -8.40
CA HIS A 122 -7.22 12.82 -8.22
C HIS A 122 -8.02 12.62 -6.93
N GLU A 123 -8.48 13.71 -6.31
CA GLU A 123 -9.30 13.60 -5.10
C GLU A 123 -10.54 12.74 -5.34
N GLY A 124 -10.71 11.72 -4.50
CA GLY A 124 -11.83 10.77 -4.59
C GLY A 124 -11.69 9.70 -5.68
N GLU A 125 -10.66 9.75 -6.52
CA GLU A 125 -10.47 8.78 -7.61
C GLU A 125 -10.32 7.36 -7.08
N LEU A 126 -9.55 7.15 -6.00
CA LEU A 126 -9.41 5.85 -5.36
C LEU A 126 -10.78 5.25 -5.01
N PHE A 127 -11.69 6.05 -4.49
CA PHE A 127 -13.00 5.58 -4.06
C PHE A 127 -13.87 5.16 -5.23
N SER A 128 -13.77 5.88 -6.37
CA SER A 128 -14.51 5.57 -7.59
C SER A 128 -14.13 4.21 -8.20
N LEU A 129 -12.93 3.71 -7.94
CA LEU A 129 -12.44 2.42 -8.42
C LEU A 129 -13.00 1.22 -7.64
N TYR A 130 -13.68 1.46 -6.51
CA TYR A 130 -14.20 0.42 -5.61
C TYR A 130 -15.71 0.49 -5.40
N THR A 131 -16.46 1.13 -6.30
CA THR A 131 -17.92 1.27 -6.21
C THR A 131 -18.67 -0.08 -6.30
N ASP A 132 -18.03 -1.11 -6.82
CA ASP A 132 -18.53 -2.48 -6.90
C ASP A 132 -18.20 -3.33 -5.65
N TRP A 133 -17.50 -2.74 -4.66
CA TRP A 133 -17.15 -3.35 -3.38
C TRP A 133 -17.89 -2.67 -2.23
N GLN A 134 -17.98 -3.34 -1.09
CA GLN A 134 -18.51 -2.73 0.13
C GLN A 134 -17.46 -1.80 0.75
N THR A 135 -17.74 -0.52 0.81
CA THR A 135 -16.89 0.44 1.53
C THR A 135 -17.02 0.25 3.03
N ILE A 136 -15.94 -0.08 3.71
CA ILE A 136 -15.86 -0.19 5.17
C ILE A 136 -15.35 1.12 5.79
N LEU A 137 -14.35 1.74 5.17
CA LEU A 137 -13.80 3.02 5.57
C LEU A 137 -13.40 3.82 4.32
N GLN A 138 -13.78 5.07 4.31
CA GLN A 138 -13.37 6.05 3.30
C GLN A 138 -13.04 7.36 4.00
N LYS A 139 -11.82 7.86 3.82
CA LYS A 139 -11.38 9.14 4.40
C LYS A 139 -10.51 9.92 3.43
N SER A 140 -10.74 11.24 3.41
CA SER A 140 -9.83 12.23 2.85
C SER A 140 -9.31 13.12 3.97
N TYR A 141 -8.00 13.30 4.04
CA TYR A 141 -7.36 14.17 5.04
C TYR A 141 -6.00 14.63 4.55
N THR A 142 -5.45 15.63 5.23
CA THR A 142 -4.09 16.13 4.96
C THR A 142 -3.18 15.71 6.11
N LEU A 143 -2.09 15.04 5.77
CA LEU A 143 -1.01 14.71 6.69
C LEU A 143 0.04 15.81 6.64
N GLU A 144 0.42 16.34 7.79
CA GLU A 144 1.62 17.17 7.92
C GLU A 144 2.81 16.29 8.26
N ASP A 145 3.86 16.38 7.48
CA ASP A 145 5.07 15.57 7.64
C ASP A 145 6.32 16.44 7.57
N GLN A 146 7.38 15.96 8.20
CA GLN A 146 8.70 16.57 8.15
C GLN A 146 9.77 15.48 8.21
N HIS A 147 10.53 15.37 7.13
CA HIS A 147 11.69 14.48 7.09
C HIS A 147 12.96 15.21 7.55
N PRO A 148 13.96 14.49 8.08
CA PRO A 148 15.25 15.11 8.39
C PRO A 148 15.85 15.83 7.18
N GLY A 149 16.09 17.14 7.29
CA GLY A 149 16.64 17.97 6.21
C GLY A 149 15.61 18.56 5.24
N SER A 150 14.31 18.31 5.44
CA SER A 150 13.24 18.94 4.66
C SER A 150 12.47 19.98 5.45
N SER A 151 11.82 20.92 4.76
CA SER A 151 10.82 21.80 5.38
C SER A 151 9.55 21.01 5.67
N PRO A 152 8.75 21.41 6.70
CA PRO A 152 7.42 20.85 6.91
C PRO A 152 6.59 20.94 5.64
N HIS A 153 5.94 19.85 5.27
CA HIS A 153 5.12 19.78 4.05
C HIS A 153 3.84 19.00 4.31
N LYS A 154 2.90 19.10 3.37
CA LYS A 154 1.57 18.52 3.50
C LYS A 154 1.33 17.52 2.41
N HIS A 155 0.79 16.36 2.79
CA HIS A 155 0.35 15.33 1.85
C HIS A 155 -1.16 15.18 1.95
N PRO A 156 -1.92 15.54 0.90
CA PRO A 156 -3.33 15.19 0.82
C PRO A 156 -3.47 13.70 0.55
N ILE A 157 -4.33 13.04 1.31
CA ILE A 157 -4.42 11.57 1.38
C ILE A 157 -5.86 11.13 1.16
N ASN A 158 -6.04 10.10 0.34
CA ASN A 158 -7.22 9.26 0.36
C ASN A 158 -6.89 7.90 0.98
N LYS A 159 -7.72 7.48 1.93
CA LYS A 159 -7.65 6.17 2.59
C LYS A 159 -8.93 5.39 2.34
N LEU A 160 -8.77 4.15 1.91
CA LEU A 160 -9.87 3.23 1.64
C LEU A 160 -9.63 1.90 2.35
N VAL A 161 -10.69 1.38 2.98
CA VAL A 161 -10.85 -0.03 3.31
C VAL A 161 -12.11 -0.51 2.61
N ALA A 162 -11.96 -1.44 1.69
CA ALA A 162 -13.06 -2.01 0.93
C ALA A 162 -13.07 -3.53 1.06
N ARG A 163 -14.27 -4.12 1.16
CA ARG A 163 -14.49 -5.57 1.22
C ARG A 163 -15.09 -6.05 -0.08
N LYS A 164 -14.53 -7.13 -0.61
CA LYS A 164 -15.06 -7.81 -1.78
C LYS A 164 -16.34 -8.53 -1.39
N VAL A 165 -17.45 -8.21 -2.04
CA VAL A 165 -18.72 -8.90 -1.83
C VAL A 165 -18.91 -9.97 -2.90
N GLU A 166 -19.46 -11.12 -2.53
CA GLU A 166 -19.91 -12.10 -3.50
C GLU A 166 -21.06 -11.50 -4.32
N LYS A 167 -20.99 -11.70 -5.63
CA LYS A 167 -22.08 -11.35 -6.54
C LYS A 167 -23.01 -12.54 -6.73
#